data_9497c6d26a0c769bb77bf109f8d87d78
#
_entry.id   9497c6d26a0c769bb77bf109f8d87d78
#
_cell.length_a   1.000
_cell.length_b   1.000
_cell.length_c   1.000
_cell.angle_alpha   90.00
_cell.angle_beta   90.00
_cell.angle_gamma   90.00
#
_symmetry.space_group_name_H-M   'P 1'
#
loop_
_entity.id
_entity.type
_entity.pdbx_description
1 polymer ?
#
loop_
_entity_poly.entity_id
_entity_poly.type
_entity_poly.pdbx_seq_one_letter_code
_entity_poly.pdbx_strand_id
1 'polypeptide(L)'
;MNALPTPKSYGWHSRGYLPHFDGGSIPQSITFRLFDSLPQSVLDQWSHELSLQAEADREAELRTRIDAYLDKGYGSSYLRNNSVATIVQDALLFFDEQRYLLSAWLVMPNHVHVLTTPLPGHPLSKIMHSLKSFTSNEVNRILKRSGTLWMPDYHDRYIRNEKHFAAAVTYVENNPVKAGLCKRPSDWKFSSAWFRAQGE
;
A
#
# COMPACT_ATOMS: atom_id res chain seq x y z
N MET A 1 -1.99 17.99 38.41
CA MET A 1 -2.12 16.64 37.87
C MET A 1 -2.73 16.77 36.48
N ASN A 2 -1.88 16.74 35.45
CA ASN A 2 -2.36 16.79 34.06
C ASN A 2 -2.91 15.39 33.71
N ALA A 3 -4.20 15.32 33.41
CA ALA A 3 -4.83 14.12 32.91
C ALA A 3 -4.12 13.68 31.60
N LEU A 4 -3.67 12.46 31.57
CA LEU A 4 -3.17 11.83 30.35
C LEU A 4 -4.28 11.90 29.28
N PRO A 5 -3.97 12.22 28.02
CA PRO A 5 -4.98 12.23 26.97
C PRO A 5 -5.59 10.85 26.86
N THR A 6 -6.91 10.80 26.92
CA THR A 6 -7.70 9.59 26.66
C THR A 6 -7.26 8.98 25.32
N PRO A 7 -7.01 7.66 25.24
CA PRO A 7 -6.69 7.00 23.98
C PRO A 7 -7.80 7.31 22.97
N LYS A 8 -7.46 7.87 21.81
CA LYS A 8 -8.37 7.91 20.66
C LYS A 8 -8.84 6.48 20.43
N SER A 9 -10.14 6.30 20.28
CA SER A 9 -10.74 4.99 20.05
C SER A 9 -10.07 4.30 18.87
N TYR A 10 -9.33 3.23 19.14
CA TYR A 10 -8.87 2.31 18.11
C TYR A 10 -10.11 1.72 17.43
N GLY A 11 -10.11 1.66 16.11
CA GLY A 11 -11.25 1.09 15.42
C GLY A 11 -11.29 1.42 13.92
N TRP A 12 -12.34 0.92 13.32
CA TRP A 12 -12.64 1.16 11.91
C TRP A 12 -13.20 2.58 11.74
N HIS A 13 -12.72 3.26 10.70
CA HIS A 13 -13.28 4.53 10.25
C HIS A 13 -13.25 4.60 8.73
N SER A 14 -14.22 5.27 8.13
CA SER A 14 -14.26 5.51 6.68
C SER A 14 -13.98 6.99 6.41
N ARG A 15 -13.14 7.26 5.41
CA ARG A 15 -12.87 8.60 4.87
C ARG A 15 -13.16 8.70 3.39
N GLY A 16 -13.70 7.66 2.79
CA GLY A 16 -13.97 7.52 1.37
C GLY A 16 -14.73 6.23 1.08
N TYR A 17 -14.27 5.48 0.09
CA TYR A 17 -14.89 4.22 -0.33
C TYR A 17 -14.48 3.00 0.50
N LEU A 18 -13.33 3.08 1.18
CA LEU A 18 -12.77 1.94 1.90
C LEU A 18 -12.77 2.21 3.42
N PRO A 19 -13.10 1.20 4.23
CA PRO A 19 -12.88 1.27 5.66
C PRO A 19 -11.39 1.19 5.97
N HIS A 20 -10.92 2.03 6.90
CA HIS A 20 -9.55 2.04 7.40
C HIS A 20 -9.53 1.61 8.85
N PHE A 21 -8.51 0.84 9.22
CA PHE A 21 -8.31 0.41 10.59
C PHE A 21 -7.20 1.22 11.27
N ASP A 22 -7.54 2.00 12.29
CA ASP A 22 -6.55 2.63 13.17
C ASP A 22 -6.34 1.72 14.39
N GLY A 23 -5.36 0.83 14.28
CA GLY A 23 -5.04 -0.19 15.29
C GLY A 23 -3.85 0.17 16.18
N GLY A 24 -3.33 1.40 16.09
CA GLY A 24 -2.10 1.76 16.77
C GLY A 24 -0.92 0.93 16.25
N SER A 25 -0.14 0.30 17.15
CA SER A 25 1.05 -0.49 16.80
C SER A 25 0.71 -1.94 16.39
N ILE A 26 -0.29 -2.11 15.52
CA ILE A 26 -0.65 -3.41 14.93
C ILE A 26 -0.12 -3.47 13.50
N PRO A 27 0.51 -4.59 13.06
CA PRO A 27 0.97 -4.74 11.69
C PRO A 27 -0.19 -4.63 10.70
N GLN A 28 0.01 -3.88 9.63
CA GLN A 28 -0.97 -3.64 8.59
C GLN A 28 -0.36 -3.83 7.20
N SER A 29 -1.09 -4.52 6.34
CA SER A 29 -0.79 -4.63 4.92
C SER A 29 -1.55 -3.53 4.18
N ILE A 30 -0.83 -2.73 3.41
CA ILE A 30 -1.35 -1.53 2.74
C ILE A 30 -1.09 -1.64 1.25
N THR A 31 -2.08 -1.29 0.44
CA THR A 31 -1.91 -1.09 -1.00
C THR A 31 -2.37 0.31 -1.37
N PHE A 32 -1.53 1.09 -2.02
CA PHE A 32 -1.89 2.39 -2.60
C PHE A 32 -1.45 2.46 -4.06
N ARG A 33 -2.20 3.16 -4.88
CA ARG A 33 -2.10 3.07 -6.34
C ARG A 33 -2.07 4.43 -7.02
N LEU A 34 -1.56 4.46 -8.25
CA LEU A 34 -1.66 5.63 -9.11
C LEU A 34 -3.14 5.98 -9.37
N PHE A 35 -3.41 7.26 -9.54
CA PHE A 35 -4.77 7.78 -9.68
C PHE A 35 -5.53 7.15 -10.85
N ASP A 36 -4.85 6.92 -11.97
CA ASP A 36 -5.42 6.41 -13.21
C ASP A 36 -5.27 4.88 -13.41
N SER A 37 -4.74 4.17 -12.42
CA SER A 37 -4.48 2.72 -12.52
C SER A 37 -5.74 1.85 -12.50
N LEU A 38 -6.85 2.38 -11.98
CA LEU A 38 -8.15 1.70 -11.93
C LEU A 38 -9.26 2.75 -12.03
N PRO A 39 -10.04 2.77 -13.13
CA PRO A 39 -11.14 3.70 -13.32
C PRO A 39 -12.23 3.53 -12.25
N GLN A 40 -12.84 4.65 -11.82
CA GLN A 40 -13.92 4.64 -10.85
C GLN A 40 -15.13 3.82 -11.34
N SER A 41 -15.46 3.91 -12.64
CA SER A 41 -16.56 3.15 -13.24
C SER A 41 -16.40 1.64 -13.09
N VAL A 42 -15.17 1.12 -13.09
CA VAL A 42 -14.89 -0.31 -12.87
C VAL A 42 -15.14 -0.68 -11.40
N LEU A 43 -14.73 0.18 -10.47
CA LEU A 43 -15.02 -0.02 -9.05
C LEU A 43 -16.51 0.02 -8.74
N ASP A 44 -17.24 0.97 -9.33
CA ASP A 44 -18.69 1.11 -9.18
C ASP A 44 -19.42 -0.12 -9.72
N GLN A 45 -19.00 -0.61 -10.89
CA GLN A 45 -19.54 -1.85 -11.48
C GLN A 45 -19.32 -3.04 -10.53
N TRP A 46 -18.10 -3.25 -10.04
CA TRP A 46 -17.81 -4.38 -9.14
C TRP A 46 -18.54 -4.25 -7.81
N SER A 47 -18.64 -3.05 -7.26
CA SER A 47 -19.41 -2.80 -6.04
C SER A 47 -20.89 -3.16 -6.22
N HIS A 48 -21.47 -2.83 -7.38
CA HIS A 48 -22.83 -3.20 -7.71
C HIS A 48 -22.99 -4.72 -7.88
N GLU A 49 -22.11 -5.38 -8.63
CA GLU A 49 -22.12 -6.83 -8.82
C GLU A 49 -22.03 -7.60 -7.48
N LEU A 50 -21.25 -7.08 -6.55
CA LEU A 50 -21.01 -7.70 -5.24
C LEU A 50 -22.03 -7.29 -4.18
N SER A 51 -22.93 -6.36 -4.47
CA SER A 51 -23.86 -5.77 -3.47
C SER A 51 -24.77 -6.78 -2.77
N LEU A 52 -25.05 -7.91 -3.39
CA LEU A 52 -25.89 -8.99 -2.85
C LEU A 52 -25.13 -10.00 -1.98
N GLN A 53 -23.80 -9.88 -1.89
CA GLN A 53 -22.97 -10.78 -1.06
C GLN A 53 -22.90 -10.29 0.39
N ALA A 54 -22.57 -11.20 1.32
CA ALA A 54 -22.25 -10.82 2.69
C ALA A 54 -21.06 -9.85 2.72
N GLU A 55 -21.08 -8.87 3.63
CA GLU A 55 -20.11 -7.77 3.65
C GLU A 55 -18.64 -8.24 3.66
N ALA A 56 -18.34 -9.24 4.49
CA ALA A 56 -16.97 -9.79 4.58
C ALA A 56 -16.50 -10.47 3.28
N ASP A 57 -17.39 -11.19 2.60
CA ASP A 57 -17.10 -11.87 1.33
C ASP A 57 -16.95 -10.84 0.21
N ARG A 58 -17.82 -9.82 0.20
CA ARG A 58 -17.78 -8.71 -0.74
C ARG A 58 -16.46 -7.95 -0.68
N GLU A 59 -15.99 -7.61 0.53
CA GLU A 59 -14.71 -6.90 0.71
C GLU A 59 -13.52 -7.75 0.24
N ALA A 60 -13.51 -9.04 0.56
CA ALA A 60 -12.45 -9.95 0.15
C ALA A 60 -12.40 -10.13 -1.38
N GLU A 61 -13.56 -10.31 -2.01
CA GLU A 61 -13.67 -10.46 -3.46
C GLU A 61 -13.30 -9.15 -4.19
N LEU A 62 -13.82 -8.00 -3.72
CA LEU A 62 -13.50 -6.69 -4.30
C LEU A 62 -11.98 -6.44 -4.28
N ARG A 63 -11.32 -6.76 -3.18
CA ARG A 63 -9.86 -6.68 -3.06
C ARG A 63 -9.16 -7.55 -4.09
N THR A 64 -9.58 -8.81 -4.20
CA THR A 64 -8.99 -9.76 -5.15
C THR A 64 -9.10 -9.24 -6.59
N ARG A 65 -10.23 -8.64 -6.95
CA ARG A 65 -10.45 -8.04 -8.27
C ARG A 65 -9.57 -6.81 -8.48
N ILE A 66 -9.44 -5.94 -7.47
CA ILE A 66 -8.57 -4.76 -7.52
C ILE A 66 -7.12 -5.19 -7.74
N ASP A 67 -6.60 -6.10 -6.93
CA ASP A 67 -5.23 -6.59 -7.04
C ASP A 67 -4.97 -7.21 -8.42
N ALA A 68 -5.87 -8.09 -8.89
CA ALA A 68 -5.76 -8.70 -10.21
C ALA A 68 -5.81 -7.69 -11.37
N TYR A 69 -6.53 -6.58 -11.20
CA TYR A 69 -6.58 -5.51 -12.19
C TYR A 69 -5.30 -4.69 -12.20
N LEU A 70 -4.78 -4.34 -11.02
CA LEU A 70 -3.53 -3.60 -10.86
C LEU A 70 -2.33 -4.38 -11.38
N ASP A 71 -2.28 -5.70 -11.15
CA ASP A 71 -1.24 -6.62 -11.64
C ASP A 71 -1.15 -6.63 -13.18
N LYS A 72 -2.23 -6.32 -13.89
CA LYS A 72 -2.23 -6.16 -15.36
C LYS A 72 -1.53 -4.89 -15.85
N GLY A 73 -1.19 -3.96 -14.94
CA GLY A 73 -0.39 -2.79 -15.24
C GLY A 73 -1.13 -1.68 -16.01
N TYR A 74 -2.45 -1.60 -15.90
CA TYR A 74 -3.22 -0.52 -16.53
C TYR A 74 -2.88 0.87 -15.97
N GLY A 75 -3.13 1.91 -16.77
CA GLY A 75 -2.83 3.30 -16.44
C GLY A 75 -1.41 3.71 -16.82
N SER A 76 -0.95 4.85 -16.31
CA SER A 76 0.31 5.50 -16.72
C SER A 76 1.58 4.74 -16.34
N SER A 77 1.52 3.80 -15.42
CA SER A 77 2.66 2.96 -14.98
C SER A 77 3.95 3.75 -14.69
N TYR A 78 3.85 4.96 -14.13
CA TYR A 78 5.00 5.86 -13.88
C TYR A 78 6.09 5.22 -13.03
N LEU A 79 5.73 4.26 -12.17
CA LEU A 79 6.66 3.58 -11.28
C LEU A 79 7.56 2.56 -12.01
N ARG A 80 7.37 2.32 -13.31
CA ARG A 80 8.35 1.61 -14.16
C ARG A 80 9.64 2.40 -14.36
N ASN A 81 9.58 3.73 -14.23
CA ASN A 81 10.77 4.56 -14.29
C ASN A 81 11.58 4.36 -13.01
N ASN A 82 12.83 3.90 -13.15
CA ASN A 82 13.69 3.61 -12.01
C ASN A 82 13.87 4.81 -11.08
N SER A 83 14.02 6.02 -11.60
CA SER A 83 14.16 7.22 -10.76
C SER A 83 12.90 7.50 -9.95
N VAL A 84 11.71 7.22 -10.51
CA VAL A 84 10.44 7.36 -9.82
C VAL A 84 10.27 6.28 -8.75
N ALA A 85 10.57 5.02 -9.09
CA ALA A 85 10.50 3.91 -8.14
C ALA A 85 11.48 4.09 -6.98
N THR A 86 12.70 4.62 -7.25
CA THR A 86 13.68 4.97 -6.21
C THR A 86 13.12 6.00 -5.24
N ILE A 87 12.51 7.10 -5.72
CA ILE A 87 11.88 8.10 -4.83
C ILE A 87 10.86 7.46 -3.89
N VAL A 88 10.03 6.56 -4.41
CA VAL A 88 9.00 5.90 -3.60
C VAL A 88 9.63 4.95 -2.59
N GLN A 89 10.60 4.14 -3.00
CA GLN A 89 11.32 3.23 -2.10
C GLN A 89 12.08 3.99 -1.01
N ASP A 90 12.84 5.02 -1.37
CA ASP A 90 13.61 5.81 -0.42
C ASP A 90 12.70 6.51 0.61
N ALA A 91 11.54 6.99 0.18
CA ALA A 91 10.54 7.56 1.07
C ALA A 91 9.95 6.54 2.05
N LEU A 92 9.81 5.27 1.65
CA LEU A 92 9.40 4.17 2.53
C LEU A 92 10.50 3.84 3.55
N LEU A 93 11.76 3.81 3.12
CA LEU A 93 12.90 3.47 3.98
C LEU A 93 13.26 4.60 4.95
N PHE A 94 13.03 5.86 4.57
CA PHE A 94 13.49 7.04 5.31
C PHE A 94 12.96 7.11 6.76
N PHE A 95 11.74 6.68 7.01
CA PHE A 95 11.12 6.72 8.34
C PHE A 95 10.99 5.34 9.00
N ASP A 96 11.61 4.31 8.41
CA ASP A 96 11.70 3.02 9.05
C ASP A 96 12.41 3.15 10.41
N GLU A 97 11.94 2.41 11.41
CA GLU A 97 12.35 2.47 12.82
C GLU A 97 12.12 3.82 13.54
N GLN A 98 11.66 4.86 12.82
CA GLN A 98 11.37 6.19 13.39
C GLN A 98 9.87 6.43 13.56
N ARG A 99 9.06 6.08 12.57
CA ARG A 99 7.60 6.27 12.58
C ARG A 99 6.84 4.96 12.45
N TYR A 100 7.47 3.95 11.91
CA TYR A 100 6.93 2.60 11.71
C TYR A 100 8.07 1.60 11.59
N LEU A 101 7.74 0.31 11.71
CA LEU A 101 8.62 -0.80 11.34
C LEU A 101 8.19 -1.31 9.96
N LEU A 102 9.09 -1.27 8.99
CA LEU A 102 8.83 -1.68 7.61
C LEU A 102 9.24 -3.15 7.42
N SER A 103 8.27 -4.05 7.39
CA SER A 103 8.52 -5.50 7.34
C SER A 103 8.67 -6.04 5.92
N ALA A 104 7.88 -5.52 4.97
CA ALA A 104 8.00 -5.83 3.55
C ALA A 104 7.46 -4.68 2.71
N TRP A 105 8.03 -4.49 1.52
CA TRP A 105 7.55 -3.52 0.53
C TRP A 105 7.80 -3.99 -0.88
N LEU A 106 7.01 -3.42 -1.79
CA LEU A 106 7.11 -3.69 -3.21
C LEU A 106 6.57 -2.50 -4.00
N VAL A 107 7.39 -1.93 -4.87
CA VAL A 107 6.96 -0.89 -5.82
C VAL A 107 6.69 -1.56 -7.16
N MET A 108 5.41 -1.70 -7.51
CA MET A 108 4.92 -2.23 -8.78
C MET A 108 4.78 -1.09 -9.81
N PRO A 109 4.57 -1.38 -11.10
CA PRO A 109 4.49 -0.35 -12.15
C PRO A 109 3.46 0.76 -11.90
N ASN A 110 2.35 0.49 -11.22
CA ASN A 110 1.22 1.41 -11.03
C ASN A 110 0.65 1.42 -9.61
N HIS A 111 1.22 0.66 -8.67
CA HIS A 111 0.82 0.59 -7.27
C HIS A 111 1.98 0.16 -6.37
N VAL A 112 1.75 0.23 -5.08
CA VAL A 112 2.75 -0.11 -4.05
C VAL A 112 2.09 -0.96 -2.98
N HIS A 113 2.74 -2.04 -2.58
CA HIS A 113 2.39 -2.84 -1.41
C HIS A 113 3.36 -2.56 -0.28
N VAL A 114 2.83 -2.42 0.94
CA VAL A 114 3.63 -2.19 2.15
C VAL A 114 3.07 -3.03 3.29
N LEU A 115 3.93 -3.75 3.99
CA LEU A 115 3.62 -4.37 5.27
C LEU A 115 4.39 -3.61 6.36
N THR A 116 3.66 -2.91 7.21
CA THR A 116 4.24 -2.00 8.20
C THR A 116 3.52 -2.05 9.54
N THR A 117 4.24 -1.73 10.61
CA THR A 117 3.69 -1.56 11.97
C THR A 117 3.92 -0.12 12.40
N PRO A 118 2.88 0.72 12.50
CA PRO A 118 3.02 2.07 13.02
C PRO A 118 3.58 2.08 14.44
N LEU A 119 4.51 3.00 14.74
CA LEU A 119 5.04 3.20 16.08
C LEU A 119 4.11 4.10 16.91
N PRO A 120 4.17 4.04 18.24
CA PRO A 120 3.36 4.89 19.12
C PRO A 120 3.47 6.37 18.76
N GLY A 121 2.35 7.07 18.67
CA GLY A 121 2.29 8.48 18.30
C GLY A 121 2.28 8.78 16.79
N HIS A 122 2.44 7.77 15.95
CA HIS A 122 2.47 7.89 14.49
C HIS A 122 1.28 7.15 13.82
N PRO A 123 0.07 7.73 13.80
CA PRO A 123 -1.10 7.07 13.20
C PRO A 123 -0.88 6.85 11.70
N LEU A 124 -1.34 5.69 11.20
CA LEU A 124 -1.17 5.27 9.81
C LEU A 124 -1.63 6.34 8.81
N SER A 125 -2.74 7.01 9.09
CA SER A 125 -3.28 8.07 8.22
C SER A 125 -2.30 9.23 8.00
N LYS A 126 -1.52 9.61 9.03
CA LYS A 126 -0.49 10.66 8.92
C LYS A 126 0.75 10.16 8.18
N ILE A 127 1.13 8.90 8.41
CA ILE A 127 2.23 8.25 7.68
C ILE A 127 1.91 8.25 6.18
N MET A 128 0.74 7.73 5.81
CA MET A 128 0.30 7.65 4.40
C MET A 128 0.14 9.01 3.75
N HIS A 129 -0.40 10.00 4.47
CA HIS A 129 -0.50 11.38 3.97
C HIS A 129 0.88 11.96 3.66
N SER A 130 1.83 11.86 4.60
CA SER A 130 3.19 12.37 4.44
C SER A 130 3.90 11.70 3.26
N LEU A 131 3.85 10.36 3.20
CA LEU A 131 4.46 9.56 2.13
C LEU A 131 3.91 9.93 0.75
N LYS A 132 2.57 9.96 0.60
CA LYS A 132 1.92 10.25 -0.68
C LYS A 132 2.12 11.70 -1.10
N SER A 133 2.13 12.68 -0.18
CA SER A 133 2.38 14.08 -0.48
C SER A 133 3.82 14.31 -0.95
N PHE A 134 4.81 13.78 -0.22
CA PHE A 134 6.21 13.91 -0.59
C PHE A 134 6.48 13.27 -1.97
N THR A 135 6.11 12.02 -2.15
CA THR A 135 6.37 11.29 -3.40
C THR A 135 5.61 11.89 -4.58
N SER A 136 4.39 12.43 -4.39
CA SER A 136 3.67 13.16 -5.44
C SER A 136 4.44 14.38 -5.92
N ASN A 137 4.97 15.19 -5.01
CA ASN A 137 5.70 16.39 -5.35
C ASN A 137 6.99 16.05 -6.12
N GLU A 138 7.78 15.10 -5.60
CA GLU A 138 9.04 14.73 -6.23
C GLU A 138 8.86 14.04 -7.58
N VAL A 139 7.91 13.13 -7.69
CA VAL A 139 7.61 12.46 -8.96
C VAL A 139 7.07 13.43 -10.00
N ASN A 140 6.15 14.34 -9.62
CA ASN A 140 5.63 15.36 -10.51
C ASN A 140 6.76 16.28 -11.00
N ARG A 141 7.70 16.64 -10.12
CA ARG A 141 8.88 17.45 -10.47
C ARG A 141 9.78 16.75 -11.50
N ILE A 142 10.12 15.46 -11.27
CA ILE A 142 11.00 14.71 -12.17
C ILE A 142 10.33 14.48 -13.54
N LEU A 143 9.06 14.11 -13.53
CA LEU A 143 8.30 13.82 -14.75
C LEU A 143 7.80 15.10 -15.46
N LYS A 144 8.09 16.28 -14.90
CA LYS A 144 7.61 17.59 -15.40
C LYS A 144 6.11 17.60 -15.65
N ARG A 145 5.34 16.99 -14.73
CA ARG A 145 3.88 16.89 -14.78
C ARG A 145 3.24 17.62 -13.59
N SER A 146 1.96 17.89 -13.71
CA SER A 146 1.12 18.43 -12.64
C SER A 146 -0.08 17.51 -12.39
N GLY A 147 -0.83 17.79 -11.30
CA GLY A 147 -2.03 17.05 -10.95
C GLY A 147 -1.77 15.85 -10.02
N THR A 148 -2.83 15.11 -9.81
CA THR A 148 -2.85 14.00 -8.85
C THR A 148 -2.00 12.83 -9.32
N LEU A 149 -1.09 12.35 -8.45
CA LEU A 149 -0.29 11.14 -8.71
C LEU A 149 -0.98 9.90 -8.13
N TRP A 150 -1.31 9.96 -6.85
CA TRP A 150 -1.88 8.84 -6.12
C TRP A 150 -3.40 8.94 -6.00
N MET A 151 -4.09 7.83 -6.10
CA MET A 151 -5.48 7.77 -5.67
C MET A 151 -5.57 8.27 -4.22
N PRO A 152 -6.52 9.15 -3.86
CA PRO A 152 -6.63 9.69 -2.51
C PRO A 152 -6.72 8.63 -1.44
N ASP A 153 -7.49 7.59 -1.70
CA ASP A 153 -7.69 6.46 -0.81
C ASP A 153 -6.61 5.39 -0.95
N TYR A 154 -6.49 4.50 0.03
CA TYR A 154 -5.62 3.33 0.03
C TYR A 154 -6.37 2.17 0.67
N HIS A 155 -5.92 0.96 0.40
CA HIS A 155 -6.47 -0.25 1.00
C HIS A 155 -5.57 -0.67 2.15
N ASP A 156 -6.12 -0.90 3.33
CA ASP A 156 -5.40 -1.44 4.47
C ASP A 156 -6.09 -2.66 5.11
N ARG A 157 -5.29 -3.54 5.66
CA ARG A 157 -5.74 -4.73 6.36
C ARG A 157 -4.82 -5.01 7.55
N TYR A 158 -5.38 -5.10 8.76
CA TYR A 158 -4.61 -5.47 9.94
C TYR A 158 -4.22 -6.96 9.92
N ILE A 159 -3.08 -7.26 10.48
CA ILE A 159 -2.53 -8.61 10.59
C ILE A 159 -2.91 -9.20 11.95
N ARG A 160 -3.51 -10.40 11.94
CA ARG A 160 -4.14 -11.00 13.11
C ARG A 160 -3.21 -11.87 13.96
N ASN A 161 -2.20 -12.48 13.33
CA ASN A 161 -1.29 -13.42 13.96
C ASN A 161 -0.05 -13.66 13.08
N GLU A 162 0.92 -14.41 13.60
CA GLU A 162 2.18 -14.71 12.92
C GLU A 162 1.99 -15.44 11.58
N LYS A 163 1.06 -16.40 11.49
CA LYS A 163 0.77 -17.11 10.24
C LYS A 163 0.25 -16.12 9.18
N HIS A 164 -0.62 -15.20 9.57
CA HIS A 164 -1.12 -14.16 8.68
C HIS A 164 0.00 -13.17 8.30
N PHE A 165 0.91 -12.87 9.22
CA PHE A 165 2.08 -12.02 8.95
C PHE A 165 2.99 -12.66 7.90
N ALA A 166 3.39 -13.91 8.09
CA ALA A 166 4.22 -14.64 7.13
C ALA A 166 3.55 -14.74 5.75
N ALA A 167 2.25 -15.00 5.70
CA ALA A 167 1.48 -15.00 4.45
C ALA A 167 1.47 -13.63 3.78
N ALA A 168 1.37 -12.53 4.55
CA ALA A 168 1.40 -11.17 4.01
C ALA A 168 2.78 -10.80 3.44
N VAL A 169 3.88 -11.16 4.12
CA VAL A 169 5.24 -11.00 3.57
C VAL A 169 5.37 -11.75 2.25
N THR A 170 5.02 -13.04 2.24
CA THR A 170 5.06 -13.89 1.06
C THR A 170 4.22 -13.31 -0.08
N TYR A 171 3.03 -12.82 0.22
CA TYR A 171 2.15 -12.17 -0.77
C TYR A 171 2.80 -10.93 -1.39
N VAL A 172 3.30 -10.02 -0.56
CA VAL A 172 3.96 -8.78 -1.04
C VAL A 172 5.13 -9.12 -1.96
N GLU A 173 6.01 -10.02 -1.54
CA GLU A 173 7.25 -10.31 -2.25
C GLU A 173 7.07 -11.15 -3.51
N ASN A 174 6.08 -12.05 -3.55
CA ASN A 174 5.80 -12.86 -4.74
C ASN A 174 4.92 -12.16 -5.78
N ASN A 175 4.39 -10.98 -5.48
CA ASN A 175 3.49 -10.26 -6.39
C ASN A 175 4.10 -10.00 -7.77
N PRO A 176 5.38 -9.56 -7.93
CA PRO A 176 5.96 -9.34 -9.26
C PRO A 176 6.16 -10.63 -10.05
N VAL A 177 6.37 -11.77 -9.37
CA VAL A 177 6.41 -13.09 -10.01
C VAL A 177 5.02 -13.50 -10.50
N LYS A 178 4.00 -13.33 -9.66
CA LYS A 178 2.59 -13.59 -10.01
C LYS A 178 2.14 -12.74 -11.18
N ALA A 179 2.57 -11.48 -11.25
CA ALA A 179 2.29 -10.57 -12.35
C ALA A 179 3.15 -10.84 -13.62
N GLY A 180 4.03 -11.83 -13.60
CA GLY A 180 4.89 -12.18 -14.73
C GLY A 180 6.01 -11.19 -15.04
N LEU A 181 6.35 -10.31 -14.08
CA LEU A 181 7.36 -9.26 -14.26
C LEU A 181 8.79 -9.74 -13.99
N CYS A 182 8.96 -10.81 -13.21
CA CYS A 182 10.24 -11.44 -12.93
C CYS A 182 10.05 -12.94 -12.64
N LYS A 183 11.17 -13.70 -12.53
CA LYS A 183 11.13 -15.15 -12.26
C LYS A 183 11.18 -15.47 -10.76
N ARG A 184 11.88 -14.66 -9.97
CA ARG A 184 12.04 -14.81 -8.51
C ARG A 184 11.78 -13.48 -7.83
N PRO A 185 11.27 -13.44 -6.60
CA PRO A 185 11.07 -12.20 -5.84
C PRO A 185 12.31 -11.32 -5.75
N SER A 186 13.49 -11.93 -5.57
CA SER A 186 14.79 -11.25 -5.51
C SER A 186 15.25 -10.64 -6.83
N ASP A 187 14.62 -10.95 -7.97
CA ASP A 187 14.94 -10.34 -9.25
C ASP A 187 14.28 -8.96 -9.43
N TRP A 188 13.30 -8.61 -8.58
CA TRP A 188 12.58 -7.33 -8.64
C TRP A 188 13.24 -6.27 -7.76
N LYS A 189 14.00 -5.36 -8.36
CA LYS A 189 14.89 -4.39 -7.69
C LYS A 189 14.21 -3.54 -6.61
N PHE A 190 12.95 -3.17 -6.78
CA PHE A 190 12.22 -2.26 -5.88
C PHE A 190 11.34 -3.04 -4.90
N SER A 191 11.95 -3.97 -4.17
CA SER A 191 11.27 -4.83 -3.21
C SER A 191 12.15 -5.18 -2.00
N SER A 192 11.51 -5.52 -0.89
CA SER A 192 12.20 -6.05 0.30
C SER A 192 12.94 -7.36 0.02
N ALA A 193 12.43 -8.21 -0.88
CA ALA A 193 13.09 -9.45 -1.27
C ALA A 193 14.43 -9.20 -1.96
N TRP A 194 14.49 -8.24 -2.89
CA TRP A 194 15.74 -7.86 -3.55
C TRP A 194 16.70 -7.22 -2.54
N PHE A 195 16.19 -6.33 -1.69
CA PHE A 195 17.00 -5.60 -0.71
C PHE A 195 17.70 -6.56 0.26
N ARG A 196 17.00 -7.58 0.77
CA ARG A 196 17.60 -8.62 1.63
C ARG A 196 18.65 -9.46 0.90
N ALA A 197 18.38 -9.80 -0.36
CA ALA A 197 19.34 -10.58 -1.17
C ALA A 197 20.64 -9.84 -1.50
N GLN A 198 20.71 -8.51 -1.30
CA GLN A 198 21.95 -7.73 -1.47
C GLN A 198 22.76 -7.64 -0.17
N GLY A 199 22.15 -7.92 0.98
CA GLY A 199 22.78 -7.84 2.31
C GLY A 199 23.33 -9.19 2.80
N GLU A 200 23.10 -10.26 2.04
CA GLU A 200 23.72 -11.58 2.22
C GLU A 200 24.97 -11.72 1.32
#